data_338db8760798e9fc04c50fd05404c8e3
#
_entry.id   338db8760798e9fc04c50fd05404c8e3
#
_cell.length_a   1.000
_cell.length_b   1.000
_cell.length_c   1.000
_cell.angle_alpha   90.00
_cell.angle_beta   90.00
_cell.angle_gamma   90.00
#
_symmetry.space_group_name_H-M   'P 1'
#
loop_
_entity.id
_entity.type
_entity.pdbx_description
1 polymer ?
#
loop_
_entity_poly.entity_id
_entity_poly.type
_entity_poly.pdbx_seq_one_letter_code
_entity_poly.pdbx_strand_id
1 'polypeptide(L)'
;MLQQPELLSPAGSLETLKYAVLYGADAVYCALPEFGMRAAPPNFTAAELQEGCIFAHARGRRVYLTLNTLPTNEELARLPAAIEQAAAAGVDAFIIADLGVLRLAQKYAPGVDIHFSTQAGIANYAAAAAAYELGVKRVVLARELSLPDIAQIRDHAPPELELEAFVHGAMCMSVSGRCLLSSYMTGRSGNRGECAQPCRWKYYLVEERRPGQYMETGETRDGSYILNANDLCTAPFIDLLCQAGIDSLKIEGRAKTFYYVASVTSAYRRALDAYLKDPYNENFTLPDDVIDELDRTSHRHYSPGFYFGKEQALQTPSHTYVRNWDFIGTVDAWENGVASCTQRGRFLLGDTIEALQPDGTVIPITPEWIKNEAGEQVDATPHPMMKYTIPCAAPLMPYTLLRAPKKPAPGEIADPDADTTICAGCQ
;
A
#
# COMPACT_ATOMS: atom_id res chain seq x y z
N MET A 1 2.90 -19.68 21.65
CA MET A 1 3.87 -18.80 20.95
C MET A 1 3.05 -17.85 20.12
N LEU A 2 3.28 -16.53 20.22
CA LEU A 2 2.66 -15.57 19.32
C LEU A 2 3.07 -15.94 17.89
N GLN A 3 2.08 -16.16 17.02
CA GLN A 3 2.34 -16.39 15.60
C GLN A 3 2.87 -15.08 15.00
N GLN A 4 3.94 -15.15 14.25
CA GLN A 4 4.48 -13.95 13.56
C GLN A 4 3.48 -13.49 12.51
N PRO A 5 2.95 -12.26 12.58
CA PRO A 5 2.06 -11.75 11.55
C PRO A 5 2.76 -11.65 10.20
N GLU A 6 2.03 -11.95 9.14
CA GLU A 6 2.47 -11.79 7.76
C GLU A 6 2.43 -10.31 7.35
N LEU A 7 3.46 -9.80 6.72
CA LEU A 7 3.44 -8.49 6.06
C LEU A 7 3.02 -8.65 4.60
N LEU A 8 1.81 -8.19 4.27
CA LEU A 8 1.21 -8.32 2.94
C LEU A 8 1.27 -6.99 2.18
N SER A 9 2.05 -6.97 1.09
CA SER A 9 2.27 -5.78 0.27
C SER A 9 1.54 -5.82 -1.07
N PRO A 10 1.16 -4.65 -1.63
CA PRO A 10 0.50 -4.56 -2.91
C PRO A 10 1.48 -4.65 -4.08
N ALA A 11 1.01 -5.16 -5.24
CA ALA A 11 1.73 -5.03 -6.50
C ALA A 11 0.77 -4.72 -7.66
N GLY A 12 1.05 -3.63 -8.38
CA GLY A 12 0.35 -3.24 -9.61
C GLY A 12 1.06 -3.71 -10.89
N SER A 13 2.28 -4.24 -10.76
CA SER A 13 3.10 -4.77 -11.86
C SER A 13 4.11 -5.79 -11.34
N LEU A 14 4.71 -6.55 -12.26
CA LEU A 14 5.78 -7.49 -11.93
C LEU A 14 7.01 -6.80 -11.30
N GLU A 15 7.39 -5.61 -11.78
CA GLU A 15 8.45 -4.80 -11.18
C GLU A 15 8.13 -4.49 -9.72
N THR A 16 6.90 -4.02 -9.43
CA THR A 16 6.45 -3.71 -8.07
C THR A 16 6.45 -4.94 -7.16
N LEU A 17 6.05 -6.12 -7.67
CA LEU A 17 6.10 -7.37 -6.94
C LEU A 17 7.53 -7.70 -6.51
N LYS A 18 8.51 -7.59 -7.43
CA LYS A 18 9.92 -7.86 -7.15
C LYS A 18 10.45 -6.94 -6.06
N TYR A 19 10.14 -5.64 -6.13
CA TYR A 19 10.51 -4.68 -5.09
C TYR A 19 9.84 -5.01 -3.74
N ALA A 20 8.53 -5.29 -3.69
CA ALA A 20 7.84 -5.66 -2.47
C ALA A 20 8.49 -6.85 -1.76
N VAL A 21 8.76 -7.92 -2.50
CA VAL A 21 9.42 -9.13 -1.99
C VAL A 21 10.82 -8.85 -1.47
N LEU A 22 11.63 -8.10 -2.21
CA LEU A 22 13.01 -7.78 -1.82
C LEU A 22 13.08 -6.86 -0.61
N TYR A 23 12.10 -5.98 -0.42
CA TYR A 23 12.01 -5.03 0.68
C TYR A 23 11.27 -5.57 1.92
N GLY A 24 11.02 -6.88 1.98
CA GLY A 24 10.63 -7.57 3.19
C GLY A 24 9.18 -7.99 3.30
N ALA A 25 8.38 -7.96 2.21
CA ALA A 25 7.06 -8.55 2.21
C ALA A 25 7.12 -10.07 2.39
N ASP A 26 6.24 -10.63 3.24
CA ASP A 26 6.05 -12.07 3.39
C ASP A 26 5.10 -12.62 2.33
N ALA A 27 4.17 -11.77 1.86
CA ALA A 27 3.28 -12.07 0.76
C ALA A 27 3.00 -10.80 -0.06
N VAL A 28 2.59 -10.99 -1.32
CA VAL A 28 2.22 -9.90 -2.23
C VAL A 28 0.85 -10.18 -2.82
N TYR A 29 -0.02 -9.14 -2.89
CA TYR A 29 -1.28 -9.28 -3.59
C TYR A 29 -1.31 -8.44 -4.88
N CYS A 30 -1.82 -9.06 -5.95
CA CYS A 30 -1.87 -8.49 -7.30
C CYS A 30 -3.22 -8.76 -7.98
N ALA A 31 -3.37 -8.38 -9.23
CA ALA A 31 -4.56 -8.63 -10.04
C ALA A 31 -4.22 -8.89 -11.49
N LEU A 32 -5.08 -9.65 -12.15
CA LEU A 32 -5.21 -9.67 -13.61
C LEU A 32 -5.96 -8.42 -14.11
N PRO A 33 -5.96 -8.10 -15.41
CA PRO A 33 -6.70 -6.97 -15.96
C PRO A 33 -8.21 -7.05 -15.70
N GLU A 34 -8.76 -8.26 -15.63
CA GLU A 34 -10.16 -8.52 -15.30
C GLU A 34 -10.32 -8.93 -13.82
N PHE A 35 -11.50 -8.69 -13.25
CA PHE A 35 -11.95 -9.12 -11.92
C PHE A 35 -11.22 -8.51 -10.71
N GLY A 36 -10.28 -7.60 -10.92
CA GLY A 36 -9.60 -6.86 -9.85
C GLY A 36 -10.17 -5.46 -9.64
N MET A 37 -10.27 -5.00 -8.38
CA MET A 37 -10.83 -3.70 -7.97
C MET A 37 -9.98 -2.46 -8.30
N ARG A 38 -9.02 -2.55 -9.19
CA ARG A 38 -8.19 -1.43 -9.65
C ARG A 38 -7.90 -1.60 -11.14
N ALA A 39 -8.63 -0.87 -11.97
CA ALA A 39 -8.43 -0.86 -13.43
C ALA A 39 -7.24 0.02 -13.87
N ALA A 40 -6.83 1.01 -13.05
CA ALA A 40 -5.80 1.97 -13.41
C ALA A 40 -4.36 1.41 -13.48
N PRO A 41 -3.91 0.45 -12.62
CA PRO A 41 -2.59 -0.18 -12.78
C PRO A 41 -2.54 -1.02 -14.06
N PRO A 42 -1.34 -1.27 -14.61
CA PRO A 42 -1.17 -2.17 -15.76
C PRO A 42 -1.73 -3.56 -15.50
N ASN A 43 -1.73 -4.00 -14.20
CA ASN A 43 -2.05 -5.36 -13.77
C ASN A 43 -1.12 -6.41 -14.41
N PHE A 44 -1.36 -7.69 -14.15
CA PHE A 44 -0.45 -8.76 -14.59
C PHE A 44 -1.03 -9.50 -15.78
N THR A 45 -0.24 -9.69 -16.81
CA THR A 45 -0.52 -10.77 -17.78
C THR A 45 -0.34 -12.14 -17.09
N ALA A 46 -0.87 -13.20 -17.69
CA ALA A 46 -0.69 -14.54 -17.13
C ALA A 46 0.79 -14.96 -17.04
N ALA A 47 1.60 -14.56 -18.01
CA ALA A 47 3.03 -14.82 -18.01
C ALA A 47 3.76 -14.07 -16.88
N GLU A 48 3.45 -12.80 -16.69
CA GLU A 48 4.00 -12.00 -15.58
C GLU A 48 3.56 -12.52 -14.22
N LEU A 49 2.31 -13.01 -14.10
CA LEU A 49 1.82 -13.63 -12.86
C LEU A 49 2.64 -14.88 -12.54
N GLN A 50 2.85 -15.76 -13.52
CA GLN A 50 3.67 -16.96 -13.37
C GLN A 50 5.12 -16.61 -12.99
N GLU A 51 5.74 -15.63 -13.68
CA GLU A 51 7.09 -15.16 -13.34
C GLU A 51 7.13 -14.60 -11.91
N GLY A 52 6.12 -13.83 -11.51
CA GLY A 52 5.98 -13.28 -10.17
C GLY A 52 5.86 -14.36 -9.10
N CYS A 53 5.07 -15.40 -9.32
CA CYS A 53 4.95 -16.56 -8.42
C CYS A 53 6.30 -17.29 -8.29
N ILE A 54 6.97 -17.58 -9.39
CA ILE A 54 8.30 -18.22 -9.38
C ILE A 54 9.30 -17.37 -8.59
N PHE A 55 9.32 -16.04 -8.82
CA PHE A 55 10.23 -15.13 -8.14
C PHE A 55 9.98 -15.08 -6.63
N ALA A 56 8.71 -15.01 -6.21
CA ALA A 56 8.31 -14.97 -4.80
C ALA A 56 8.60 -16.31 -4.11
N HIS A 57 8.18 -17.43 -4.69
CA HIS A 57 8.35 -18.76 -4.14
C HIS A 57 9.81 -19.15 -3.98
N ALA A 58 10.70 -18.76 -4.92
CA ALA A 58 12.14 -18.96 -4.79
C ALA A 58 12.75 -18.28 -3.55
N ARG A 59 11.99 -17.34 -2.93
CA ARG A 59 12.36 -16.62 -1.69
C ARG A 59 11.49 -16.97 -0.49
N GLY A 60 10.67 -18.02 -0.60
CA GLY A 60 9.74 -18.47 0.45
C GLY A 60 8.60 -17.48 0.70
N ARG A 61 8.23 -16.66 -0.31
CA ARG A 61 7.15 -15.66 -0.23
C ARG A 61 5.94 -16.10 -1.03
N ARG A 62 4.74 -15.60 -0.66
CA ARG A 62 3.44 -15.99 -1.22
C ARG A 62 2.89 -14.92 -2.16
N VAL A 63 2.03 -15.34 -3.10
CA VAL A 63 1.36 -14.45 -4.05
C VAL A 63 -0.15 -14.70 -4.01
N TYR A 64 -0.93 -13.63 -3.75
CA TYR A 64 -2.39 -13.68 -3.68
C TYR A 64 -2.99 -12.90 -4.83
N LEU A 65 -3.98 -13.50 -5.52
CA LEU A 65 -4.67 -12.87 -6.63
C LEU A 65 -6.01 -12.31 -6.19
N THR A 66 -6.28 -11.04 -6.49
CA THR A 66 -7.59 -10.45 -6.23
C THR A 66 -8.59 -10.79 -7.33
N LEU A 67 -9.72 -11.39 -6.94
CA LEU A 67 -10.93 -11.63 -7.72
C LEU A 67 -12.11 -10.98 -6.96
N ASN A 68 -11.96 -9.71 -6.59
CA ASN A 68 -12.81 -9.06 -5.61
C ASN A 68 -13.74 -7.99 -6.19
N THR A 69 -13.94 -7.97 -7.49
CA THR A 69 -15.07 -7.26 -8.11
C THR A 69 -16.39 -7.99 -7.82
N LEU A 70 -17.51 -7.27 -7.96
CA LEU A 70 -18.83 -7.88 -7.99
C LEU A 70 -19.17 -8.17 -9.47
N PRO A 71 -19.01 -9.40 -9.97
CA PRO A 71 -19.16 -9.70 -11.39
C PRO A 71 -20.63 -9.69 -11.80
N THR A 72 -20.88 -9.32 -13.05
CA THR A 72 -22.18 -9.51 -13.71
C THR A 72 -22.36 -10.96 -14.12
N ASN A 73 -23.60 -11.38 -14.47
CA ASN A 73 -23.86 -12.73 -14.98
C ASN A 73 -23.07 -13.04 -16.27
N GLU A 74 -22.82 -12.04 -17.11
CA GLU A 74 -22.00 -12.18 -18.31
C GLU A 74 -20.53 -12.46 -17.97
N GLU A 75 -19.99 -11.77 -16.99
CA GLU A 75 -18.61 -11.95 -16.53
C GLU A 75 -18.38 -13.29 -15.84
N LEU A 76 -19.40 -13.84 -15.16
CA LEU A 76 -19.34 -15.16 -14.52
C LEU A 76 -18.97 -16.26 -15.51
N ALA A 77 -19.35 -16.15 -16.80
CA ALA A 77 -18.99 -17.13 -17.81
C ALA A 77 -17.48 -17.24 -18.07
N ARG A 78 -16.72 -16.17 -17.82
CA ARG A 78 -15.26 -16.09 -18.07
C ARG A 78 -14.42 -16.42 -16.83
N LEU A 79 -15.01 -16.32 -15.64
CA LEU A 79 -14.32 -16.55 -14.37
C LEU A 79 -13.68 -17.94 -14.23
N PRO A 80 -14.30 -19.07 -14.63
CA PRO A 80 -13.68 -20.37 -14.51
C PRO A 80 -12.29 -20.44 -15.18
N ALA A 81 -12.18 -19.96 -16.41
CA ALA A 81 -10.90 -19.96 -17.13
C ALA A 81 -9.84 -19.07 -16.45
N ALA A 82 -10.22 -17.91 -15.92
CA ALA A 82 -9.33 -17.03 -15.20
C ALA A 82 -8.84 -17.66 -13.88
N ILE A 83 -9.72 -18.37 -13.15
CA ILE A 83 -9.39 -19.08 -11.91
C ILE A 83 -8.39 -20.22 -12.20
N GLU A 84 -8.66 -21.05 -13.20
CA GLU A 84 -7.78 -22.16 -13.60
C GLU A 84 -6.42 -21.65 -14.06
N GLN A 85 -6.38 -20.58 -14.87
CA GLN A 85 -5.15 -19.94 -15.32
C GLN A 85 -4.31 -19.42 -14.16
N ALA A 86 -4.93 -18.75 -13.18
CA ALA A 86 -4.25 -18.23 -12.03
C ALA A 86 -3.72 -19.34 -11.11
N ALA A 87 -4.50 -20.40 -10.90
CA ALA A 87 -4.06 -21.57 -10.15
C ALA A 87 -2.86 -22.25 -10.84
N ALA A 88 -2.90 -22.37 -12.18
CA ALA A 88 -1.79 -22.93 -12.96
C ALA A 88 -0.54 -22.03 -12.93
N ALA A 89 -0.68 -20.70 -12.75
CA ALA A 89 0.43 -19.77 -12.55
C ALA A 89 1.08 -19.91 -11.16
N GLY A 90 0.43 -20.59 -10.21
CA GLY A 90 0.95 -20.89 -8.89
C GLY A 90 0.56 -19.88 -7.81
N VAL A 91 -0.58 -19.20 -7.92
CA VAL A 91 -1.06 -18.33 -6.83
C VAL A 91 -1.40 -19.14 -5.58
N ASP A 92 -1.09 -18.61 -4.40
CA ASP A 92 -1.31 -19.29 -3.12
C ASP A 92 -2.72 -19.08 -2.58
N ALA A 93 -3.36 -17.94 -2.89
CA ALA A 93 -4.73 -17.67 -2.49
C ALA A 93 -5.46 -16.73 -3.45
N PHE A 94 -6.80 -16.80 -3.42
CA PHE A 94 -7.70 -15.85 -4.06
C PHE A 94 -8.32 -14.91 -3.03
N ILE A 95 -8.26 -13.58 -3.27
CA ILE A 95 -8.95 -12.58 -2.45
C ILE A 95 -10.29 -12.27 -3.12
N ILE A 96 -11.40 -12.68 -2.51
CA ILE A 96 -12.75 -12.73 -3.10
C ILE A 96 -13.73 -11.90 -2.27
N ALA A 97 -14.73 -11.29 -2.90
CA ALA A 97 -15.80 -10.54 -2.23
C ALA A 97 -17.21 -11.10 -2.46
N ASP A 98 -17.39 -11.90 -3.49
CA ASP A 98 -18.67 -12.41 -3.96
C ASP A 98 -18.83 -13.91 -3.69
N LEU A 99 -20.03 -14.34 -3.22
CA LEU A 99 -20.30 -15.74 -2.88
C LEU A 99 -20.34 -16.65 -4.11
N GLY A 100 -20.74 -16.13 -5.27
CA GLY A 100 -20.71 -16.86 -6.54
C GLY A 100 -19.28 -17.15 -6.97
N VAL A 101 -18.40 -16.13 -6.85
CA VAL A 101 -16.95 -16.28 -7.13
C VAL A 101 -16.32 -17.28 -6.17
N LEU A 102 -16.70 -17.27 -4.88
CA LEU A 102 -16.27 -18.25 -3.87
C LEU A 102 -16.56 -19.69 -4.37
N ARG A 103 -17.80 -19.96 -4.78
CA ARG A 103 -18.18 -21.30 -5.26
C ARG A 103 -17.45 -21.72 -6.53
N LEU A 104 -17.22 -20.78 -7.42
CA LEU A 104 -16.44 -21.05 -8.64
C LEU A 104 -14.97 -21.35 -8.30
N ALA A 105 -14.35 -20.59 -7.40
CA ALA A 105 -12.97 -20.82 -6.97
C ALA A 105 -12.82 -22.21 -6.31
N GLN A 106 -13.71 -22.56 -5.38
CA GLN A 106 -13.74 -23.89 -4.76
C GLN A 106 -13.89 -25.04 -5.77
N LYS A 107 -14.64 -24.81 -6.84
CA LYS A 107 -14.88 -25.82 -7.88
C LYS A 107 -13.69 -25.97 -8.84
N TYR A 108 -13.12 -24.85 -9.31
CA TYR A 108 -12.15 -24.84 -10.41
C TYR A 108 -10.68 -24.77 -9.94
N ALA A 109 -10.45 -24.41 -8.66
CA ALA A 109 -9.13 -24.40 -8.04
C ALA A 109 -9.19 -24.84 -6.56
N PRO A 110 -9.62 -26.08 -6.27
CA PRO A 110 -9.89 -26.53 -4.89
C PRO A 110 -8.66 -26.60 -3.98
N GLY A 111 -7.45 -26.49 -4.55
CA GLY A 111 -6.19 -26.48 -3.78
C GLY A 111 -5.64 -25.08 -3.50
N VAL A 112 -6.33 -24.00 -3.90
CA VAL A 112 -5.93 -22.63 -3.66
C VAL A 112 -6.73 -22.05 -2.52
N ASP A 113 -6.06 -21.46 -1.54
CA ASP A 113 -6.72 -20.86 -0.37
C ASP A 113 -7.65 -19.70 -0.76
N ILE A 114 -8.67 -19.46 0.07
CA ILE A 114 -9.63 -18.37 -0.15
C ILE A 114 -9.57 -17.40 0.99
N HIS A 115 -9.35 -16.12 0.64
CA HIS A 115 -9.39 -14.98 1.55
C HIS A 115 -10.59 -14.09 1.21
N PHE A 116 -11.45 -13.80 2.20
CA PHE A 116 -12.51 -12.82 1.98
C PHE A 116 -11.93 -11.40 2.01
N SER A 117 -12.21 -10.64 0.96
CA SER A 117 -11.88 -9.22 0.85
C SER A 117 -12.62 -8.40 1.90
N THR A 118 -12.06 -7.25 2.30
CA THR A 118 -12.76 -6.25 3.14
C THR A 118 -14.14 -5.86 2.58
N GLN A 119 -14.34 -5.99 1.28
CA GLN A 119 -15.62 -5.74 0.62
C GLN A 119 -16.70 -6.78 0.94
N ALA A 120 -16.35 -7.93 1.49
CA ALA A 120 -17.33 -8.85 2.06
C ALA A 120 -17.99 -8.26 3.32
N GLY A 121 -17.36 -7.24 3.96
CA GLY A 121 -17.94 -6.49 5.07
C GLY A 121 -17.90 -7.27 6.38
N ILE A 122 -16.85 -8.04 6.64
CA ILE A 122 -16.70 -8.79 7.89
C ILE A 122 -16.38 -7.79 9.02
N ALA A 123 -17.35 -7.58 9.91
CA ALA A 123 -17.30 -6.59 10.98
C ALA A 123 -17.70 -7.15 12.36
N ASN A 124 -17.86 -8.45 12.50
CA ASN A 124 -18.19 -9.12 13.76
C ASN A 124 -17.81 -10.59 13.72
N TYR A 125 -17.70 -11.21 14.89
CA TYR A 125 -17.28 -12.60 15.01
C TYR A 125 -18.25 -13.61 14.37
N ALA A 126 -19.56 -13.33 14.36
CA ALA A 126 -20.54 -14.26 13.75
C ALA A 126 -20.37 -14.29 12.21
N ALA A 127 -20.11 -13.13 11.59
CA ALA A 127 -19.80 -13.08 10.16
C ALA A 127 -18.46 -13.77 9.85
N ALA A 128 -17.45 -13.63 10.72
CA ALA A 128 -16.17 -14.31 10.59
C ALA A 128 -16.32 -15.85 10.70
N ALA A 129 -17.09 -16.34 11.67
CA ALA A 129 -17.39 -17.76 11.83
C ALA A 129 -18.13 -18.32 10.61
N ALA A 130 -19.16 -17.62 10.12
CA ALA A 130 -19.88 -18.02 8.91
C ALA A 130 -18.98 -18.07 7.66
N ALA A 131 -18.03 -17.16 7.53
CA ALA A 131 -17.04 -17.21 6.45
C ALA A 131 -16.17 -18.48 6.56
N TYR A 132 -15.73 -18.83 7.74
CA TYR A 132 -14.96 -20.06 7.99
C TYR A 132 -15.75 -21.32 7.63
N GLU A 133 -17.03 -21.40 7.99
CA GLU A 133 -17.92 -22.51 7.63
C GLU A 133 -18.10 -22.65 6.11
N LEU A 134 -17.97 -21.55 5.36
CA LEU A 134 -17.95 -21.56 3.88
C LEU A 134 -16.60 -22.00 3.28
N GLY A 135 -15.61 -22.32 4.12
CA GLY A 135 -14.28 -22.76 3.69
C GLY A 135 -13.31 -21.62 3.37
N VAL A 136 -13.56 -20.43 3.94
CA VAL A 136 -12.63 -19.30 3.85
C VAL A 136 -11.51 -19.47 4.87
N LYS A 137 -10.26 -19.35 4.42
CA LYS A 137 -9.06 -19.48 5.25
C LYS A 137 -8.74 -18.20 6.02
N ARG A 138 -8.98 -17.03 5.39
CA ARG A 138 -8.67 -15.72 5.94
C ARG A 138 -9.76 -14.70 5.65
N VAL A 139 -10.03 -13.82 6.59
CA VAL A 139 -10.93 -12.68 6.39
C VAL A 139 -10.17 -11.35 6.53
N VAL A 140 -10.33 -10.48 5.52
CA VAL A 140 -9.88 -9.09 5.61
C VAL A 140 -10.97 -8.31 6.31
N LEU A 141 -10.69 -7.86 7.52
CA LEU A 141 -11.64 -7.16 8.37
C LEU A 141 -12.10 -5.82 7.76
N ALA A 142 -13.30 -5.40 8.12
CA ALA A 142 -13.77 -4.05 7.81
C ALA A 142 -12.85 -3.01 8.46
N ARG A 143 -12.60 -1.90 7.75
CA ARG A 143 -11.65 -0.85 8.20
C ARG A 143 -12.21 0.05 9.29
N GLU A 144 -13.49 -0.09 9.57
CA GLU A 144 -14.26 0.70 10.53
C GLU A 144 -14.23 0.10 11.95
N LEU A 145 -13.50 -1.00 12.15
CA LEU A 145 -13.37 -1.69 13.44
C LEU A 145 -12.31 -1.02 14.33
N SER A 146 -12.61 -0.98 15.63
CA SER A 146 -11.65 -0.62 16.65
C SER A 146 -10.81 -1.82 17.11
N LEU A 147 -9.68 -1.57 17.78
CA LEU A 147 -8.85 -2.65 18.37
C LEU A 147 -9.66 -3.57 19.32
N PRO A 148 -10.52 -3.04 20.23
CA PRO A 148 -11.40 -3.89 21.05
C PRO A 148 -12.35 -4.77 20.23
N ASP A 149 -12.92 -4.24 19.11
CA ASP A 149 -13.79 -5.04 18.25
C ASP A 149 -13.03 -6.19 17.59
N ILE A 150 -11.80 -5.92 17.16
CA ILE A 150 -10.91 -6.93 16.55
C ILE A 150 -10.56 -8.03 17.57
N ALA A 151 -10.19 -7.66 18.78
CA ALA A 151 -9.92 -8.62 19.85
C ALA A 151 -11.14 -9.51 20.14
N GLN A 152 -12.34 -8.92 20.19
CA GLN A 152 -13.58 -9.72 20.35
C GLN A 152 -13.81 -10.66 19.16
N ILE A 153 -13.51 -10.26 17.94
CA ILE A 153 -13.59 -11.16 16.78
C ILE A 153 -12.60 -12.30 16.96
N ARG A 154 -11.37 -12.02 17.36
CA ARG A 154 -10.36 -13.07 17.58
C ARG A 154 -10.77 -14.06 18.65
N ASP A 155 -11.31 -13.57 19.77
CA ASP A 155 -11.71 -14.40 20.91
C ASP A 155 -12.86 -15.39 20.59
N HIS A 156 -13.73 -15.02 19.64
CA HIS A 156 -14.94 -15.79 19.32
C HIS A 156 -14.89 -16.48 17.95
N ALA A 157 -13.96 -16.09 17.08
CA ALA A 157 -13.78 -16.75 15.79
C ALA A 157 -13.04 -18.08 15.93
N PRO A 158 -13.22 -19.03 14.99
CA PRO A 158 -12.41 -20.25 14.96
C PRO A 158 -10.91 -19.91 14.98
N PRO A 159 -10.10 -20.60 15.79
CA PRO A 159 -8.67 -20.29 15.94
C PRO A 159 -7.88 -20.49 14.64
N GLU A 160 -8.36 -21.35 13.75
CA GLU A 160 -7.76 -21.63 12.44
C GLU A 160 -8.08 -20.58 11.38
N LEU A 161 -9.08 -19.70 11.64
CA LEU A 161 -9.40 -18.59 10.76
C LEU A 161 -8.37 -17.47 10.94
N GLU A 162 -7.71 -17.10 9.88
CA GLU A 162 -6.77 -15.99 9.88
C GLU A 162 -7.48 -14.64 9.74
N LEU A 163 -7.06 -13.65 10.54
CA LEU A 163 -7.56 -12.28 10.51
C LEU A 163 -6.53 -11.37 9.85
N GLU A 164 -6.97 -10.61 8.84
CA GLU A 164 -6.14 -9.63 8.12
C GLU A 164 -6.69 -8.22 8.33
N ALA A 165 -5.84 -7.26 8.61
CA ALA A 165 -6.21 -5.85 8.78
C ALA A 165 -5.35 -4.94 7.91
N PHE A 166 -5.94 -3.84 7.41
CA PHE A 166 -5.17 -2.80 6.74
C PHE A 166 -4.36 -1.99 7.75
N VAL A 167 -3.09 -1.76 7.42
CA VAL A 167 -2.16 -1.05 8.31
C VAL A 167 -1.65 0.27 7.73
N HIS A 168 -1.73 0.45 6.41
CA HIS A 168 -1.20 1.65 5.77
C HIS A 168 -1.91 2.00 4.47
N GLY A 169 -1.93 3.30 4.15
CA GLY A 169 -2.33 3.84 2.85
C GLY A 169 -3.73 4.44 2.81
N ALA A 170 -4.22 4.68 1.61
CA ALA A 170 -5.43 5.47 1.38
C ALA A 170 -6.69 4.85 1.98
N MET A 171 -7.41 5.61 2.82
CA MET A 171 -8.72 5.25 3.33
C MET A 171 -9.84 5.60 2.35
N CYS A 172 -10.92 4.83 2.37
CA CYS A 172 -12.14 5.10 1.62
C CYS A 172 -13.20 5.71 2.54
N MET A 173 -13.97 6.69 2.02
CA MET A 173 -15.10 7.29 2.74
C MET A 173 -16.30 6.37 2.89
N SER A 174 -16.39 5.33 2.09
CA SER A 174 -17.51 4.37 2.13
C SER A 174 -17.16 3.16 2.94
N VAL A 175 -18.15 2.66 3.69
CA VAL A 175 -18.02 1.46 4.50
C VAL A 175 -17.45 0.32 3.66
N SER A 176 -16.29 -0.18 4.07
CA SER A 176 -15.57 -1.28 3.41
C SER A 176 -15.46 -1.14 1.88
N GLY A 177 -15.38 0.10 1.38
CA GLY A 177 -15.23 0.41 -0.04
C GLY A 177 -16.48 0.23 -0.91
N ARG A 178 -17.65 -0.04 -0.36
CA ARG A 178 -18.92 -0.14 -1.10
C ARG A 178 -19.54 1.24 -1.31
N CYS A 179 -19.32 1.85 -2.49
CA CYS A 179 -19.70 3.21 -2.80
C CYS A 179 -20.46 3.31 -4.13
N LEU A 180 -21.55 4.08 -4.13
CA LEU A 180 -22.29 4.41 -5.34
C LEU A 180 -21.99 5.82 -5.89
N LEU A 181 -21.27 6.66 -5.14
CA LEU A 181 -21.05 8.06 -5.49
C LEU A 181 -20.38 8.23 -6.86
N SER A 182 -19.36 7.42 -7.15
CA SER A 182 -18.68 7.45 -8.43
C SER A 182 -19.61 7.06 -9.58
N SER A 183 -20.39 6.00 -9.41
CA SER A 183 -21.39 5.59 -10.42
C SER A 183 -22.45 6.67 -10.63
N TYR A 184 -22.95 7.26 -9.56
CA TYR A 184 -23.97 8.32 -9.62
C TYR A 184 -23.47 9.58 -10.33
N MET A 185 -22.24 10.03 -10.00
CA MET A 185 -21.69 11.29 -10.50
C MET A 185 -21.07 11.17 -11.90
N THR A 186 -20.60 9.99 -12.31
CA THR A 186 -19.78 9.83 -13.53
C THR A 186 -20.13 8.63 -14.39
N GLY A 187 -21.07 7.78 -13.96
CA GLY A 187 -21.32 6.48 -14.59
C GLY A 187 -20.23 5.42 -14.36
N ARG A 188 -19.11 5.78 -13.69
CA ARG A 188 -17.98 4.86 -13.43
C ARG A 188 -18.14 4.17 -12.09
N SER A 189 -18.16 2.85 -12.07
CA SER A 189 -18.40 2.07 -10.84
C SER A 189 -17.17 1.95 -9.98
N GLY A 190 -17.21 2.54 -8.79
CA GLY A 190 -16.17 2.36 -7.77
C GLY A 190 -16.05 0.91 -7.29
N ASN A 191 -17.15 0.15 -7.31
CA ASN A 191 -17.19 -1.27 -6.91
C ASN A 191 -16.61 -2.20 -8.00
N ARG A 192 -16.24 -1.66 -9.14
CA ARG A 192 -15.63 -2.36 -10.27
C ARG A 192 -14.21 -1.86 -10.59
N GLY A 193 -13.62 -1.09 -9.70
CA GLY A 193 -12.26 -0.56 -9.86
C GLY A 193 -12.15 0.72 -10.67
N GLU A 194 -13.27 1.28 -11.15
CA GLU A 194 -13.31 2.46 -12.02
C GLU A 194 -13.59 3.76 -11.24
N CYS A 195 -13.34 3.79 -9.94
CA CYS A 195 -13.65 4.92 -9.10
C CYS A 195 -13.00 6.21 -9.60
N ALA A 196 -13.82 7.23 -9.96
CA ALA A 196 -13.37 8.55 -10.35
C ALA A 196 -13.00 9.43 -9.15
N GLN A 197 -13.13 8.92 -7.93
CA GLN A 197 -12.87 9.62 -6.67
C GLN A 197 -13.67 10.93 -6.51
N PRO A 198 -14.99 10.95 -6.79
CA PRO A 198 -15.76 12.19 -6.71
C PRO A 198 -15.85 12.72 -5.28
N CYS A 199 -15.69 11.89 -4.25
CA CYS A 199 -15.59 12.36 -2.87
C CYS A 199 -14.40 13.31 -2.62
N ARG A 200 -13.50 13.46 -3.59
CA ARG A 200 -12.31 14.32 -3.55
C ARG A 200 -12.39 15.52 -4.51
N TRP A 201 -13.56 15.71 -5.18
CA TRP A 201 -13.75 16.83 -6.07
C TRP A 201 -14.19 18.08 -5.28
N LYS A 202 -14.05 19.24 -5.93
CA LYS A 202 -14.57 20.51 -5.41
C LYS A 202 -16.10 20.51 -5.47
N TYR A 203 -16.74 20.81 -4.34
CA TYR A 203 -18.18 20.97 -4.25
C TYR A 203 -18.53 22.16 -3.38
N TYR A 204 -19.72 22.71 -3.64
CA TYR A 204 -20.38 23.65 -2.75
C TYR A 204 -21.61 22.95 -2.17
N LEU A 205 -21.66 22.78 -0.86
CA LEU A 205 -22.86 22.26 -0.19
C LEU A 205 -23.78 23.42 0.19
N VAL A 206 -25.00 23.36 -0.31
CA VAL A 206 -26.09 24.27 0.05
C VAL A 206 -27.23 23.44 0.65
N GLU A 207 -27.61 23.73 1.88
CA GLU A 207 -28.79 23.13 2.50
C GLU A 207 -30.02 23.96 2.16
N GLU A 208 -31.08 23.32 1.62
CA GLU A 208 -32.30 24.00 1.19
C GLU A 208 -32.99 24.81 2.33
N ARG A 209 -32.91 24.31 3.57
CA ARG A 209 -33.47 24.97 4.78
C ARG A 209 -32.61 26.11 5.33
N ARG A 210 -31.40 26.32 4.79
CA ARG A 210 -30.45 27.37 5.16
C ARG A 210 -29.94 28.10 3.91
N PRO A 211 -30.85 28.76 3.15
CA PRO A 211 -30.44 29.43 1.93
C PRO A 211 -29.43 30.54 2.24
N GLY A 212 -28.31 30.56 1.51
CA GLY A 212 -27.23 31.53 1.70
C GLY A 212 -26.20 31.18 2.77
N GLN A 213 -26.37 30.08 3.52
CA GLN A 213 -25.31 29.51 4.36
C GLN A 213 -24.58 28.44 3.57
N TYR A 214 -23.41 28.80 3.06
CA TYR A 214 -22.50 27.83 2.46
C TYR A 214 -21.77 27.12 3.60
N MET A 215 -21.92 25.80 3.70
CA MET A 215 -21.08 25.01 4.61
C MET A 215 -19.67 25.01 4.03
N GLU A 216 -18.73 25.53 4.79
CA GLU A 216 -17.33 25.55 4.40
C GLU A 216 -16.88 24.10 4.12
N THR A 217 -16.69 23.84 2.86
CA THR A 217 -15.84 22.75 2.41
C THR A 217 -14.46 23.39 2.35
N GLY A 218 -13.47 22.84 3.05
CA GLY A 218 -12.16 23.46 3.10
C GLY A 218 -11.61 23.69 1.69
N GLU A 219 -10.98 24.82 1.47
CA GLU A 219 -10.38 25.20 0.20
C GLU A 219 -8.88 25.37 0.37
N THR A 220 -8.12 24.63 -0.43
CA THR A 220 -6.69 24.83 -0.59
C THR A 220 -6.39 25.28 -2.01
N ARG A 221 -5.15 25.67 -2.32
CA ARG A 221 -4.73 26.01 -3.69
C ARG A 221 -5.04 24.91 -4.72
N ASP A 222 -5.18 23.65 -4.27
CA ASP A 222 -5.39 22.46 -5.12
C ASP A 222 -6.84 21.98 -5.18
N GLY A 223 -7.76 22.59 -4.43
CA GLY A 223 -9.19 22.26 -4.51
C GLY A 223 -9.98 22.29 -3.21
N SER A 224 -11.31 22.29 -3.34
CA SER A 224 -12.27 22.16 -2.23
C SER A 224 -12.65 20.69 -2.00
N TYR A 225 -13.05 20.32 -0.77
CA TYR A 225 -13.35 18.93 -0.40
C TYR A 225 -14.57 18.84 0.51
N ILE A 226 -15.30 17.77 0.36
CA ILE A 226 -16.41 17.43 1.25
C ILE A 226 -16.04 16.30 2.20
N LEU A 227 -15.24 15.35 1.73
CA LEU A 227 -15.08 14.04 2.36
C LEU A 227 -13.69 13.44 2.14
N ASN A 228 -12.61 14.19 2.39
CA ASN A 228 -11.26 13.66 2.21
C ASN A 228 -10.81 12.90 3.45
N ALA A 229 -10.56 11.60 3.32
CA ALA A 229 -10.00 10.78 4.39
C ALA A 229 -8.47 10.92 4.42
N ASN A 230 -7.90 11.02 5.61
CA ASN A 230 -6.47 10.89 5.85
C ASN A 230 -5.97 9.52 5.37
N ASP A 231 -4.68 9.41 5.12
CA ASP A 231 -4.07 8.11 4.89
C ASP A 231 -3.89 7.37 6.23
N LEU A 232 -4.16 6.07 6.24
CA LEU A 232 -3.96 5.23 7.41
C LEU A 232 -2.47 5.02 7.66
N CYS A 233 -2.05 5.12 8.92
CA CYS A 233 -0.72 4.70 9.37
C CYS A 233 -0.83 4.09 10.77
N THR A 234 -0.49 2.82 10.90
CA THR A 234 -0.54 2.08 12.17
C THR A 234 0.84 1.73 12.69
N ALA A 235 1.91 2.16 12.03
CA ALA A 235 3.28 1.86 12.46
C ALA A 235 3.53 2.22 13.94
N PRO A 236 3.04 3.37 14.47
CA PRO A 236 3.24 3.74 15.88
C PRO A 236 2.64 2.78 16.91
N PHE A 237 1.67 1.96 16.51
CA PHE A 237 0.95 1.02 17.40
C PHE A 237 0.81 -0.38 16.77
N ILE A 238 1.83 -0.79 16.01
CA ILE A 238 1.86 -2.11 15.35
C ILE A 238 1.79 -3.26 16.35
N ASP A 239 2.35 -3.07 17.54
CA ASP A 239 2.30 -3.99 18.67
C ASP A 239 0.86 -4.27 19.11
N LEU A 240 0.01 -3.23 19.20
CA LEU A 240 -1.40 -3.38 19.59
C LEU A 240 -2.20 -4.21 18.56
N LEU A 241 -1.89 -4.07 17.26
CA LEU A 241 -2.50 -4.90 16.22
C LEU A 241 -2.07 -6.36 16.34
N CYS A 242 -0.80 -6.61 16.59
CA CYS A 242 -0.29 -7.96 16.82
C CYS A 242 -0.91 -8.59 18.08
N GLN A 243 -1.03 -7.82 19.16
CA GLN A 243 -1.66 -8.25 20.42
C GLN A 243 -3.18 -8.50 20.27
N ALA A 244 -3.86 -7.75 19.39
CA ALA A 244 -5.26 -7.98 19.04
C ALA A 244 -5.49 -9.26 18.22
N GLY A 245 -4.42 -10.00 17.86
CA GLY A 245 -4.49 -11.28 17.16
C GLY A 245 -4.67 -11.18 15.65
N ILE A 246 -4.11 -10.14 15.04
CA ILE A 246 -4.05 -10.02 13.58
C ILE A 246 -2.94 -10.94 13.04
N ASP A 247 -3.29 -11.80 12.07
CA ASP A 247 -2.39 -12.75 11.43
C ASP A 247 -1.71 -12.16 10.17
N SER A 248 -2.30 -11.12 9.55
CA SER A 248 -1.77 -10.48 8.35
C SER A 248 -1.96 -8.97 8.35
N LEU A 249 -0.86 -8.24 8.17
CA LEU A 249 -0.76 -6.78 8.15
C LEU A 249 -0.71 -6.30 6.71
N LYS A 250 -1.83 -5.74 6.21
CA LYS A 250 -2.00 -5.38 4.80
C LYS A 250 -1.72 -3.92 4.49
N ILE A 251 -0.80 -3.68 3.58
CA ILE A 251 -0.53 -2.35 3.02
C ILE A 251 -1.45 -2.08 1.82
N GLU A 252 -2.13 -0.93 1.77
CA GLU A 252 -2.85 -0.45 0.58
C GLU A 252 -1.91 0.34 -0.32
N GLY A 253 -2.00 0.10 -1.63
CA GLY A 253 -1.15 0.83 -2.57
C GLY A 253 -0.99 0.18 -3.94
N ARG A 254 -1.91 -0.67 -4.40
CA ARG A 254 -1.77 -1.37 -5.69
C ARG A 254 -1.63 -0.42 -6.88
N ALA A 255 -2.19 0.79 -6.81
CA ALA A 255 -2.03 1.84 -7.83
C ALA A 255 -0.84 2.77 -7.58
N LYS A 256 -0.03 2.51 -6.56
CA LYS A 256 1.16 3.29 -6.23
C LYS A 256 2.39 2.79 -6.99
N THR A 257 3.42 3.63 -7.05
CA THR A 257 4.71 3.28 -7.66
C THR A 257 5.46 2.20 -6.86
N PHE A 258 6.38 1.50 -7.50
CA PHE A 258 7.24 0.55 -6.79
C PHE A 258 8.11 1.22 -5.72
N TYR A 259 8.49 2.50 -5.89
CA TYR A 259 9.17 3.29 -4.86
C TYR A 259 8.35 3.38 -3.58
N TYR A 260 7.06 3.77 -3.68
CA TYR A 260 6.17 3.81 -2.53
C TYR A 260 6.04 2.44 -1.87
N VAL A 261 5.82 1.39 -2.67
CA VAL A 261 5.62 0.04 -2.14
C VAL A 261 6.87 -0.45 -1.42
N ALA A 262 8.05 -0.26 -1.99
CA ALA A 262 9.31 -0.67 -1.39
C ALA A 262 9.59 0.08 -0.07
N SER A 263 9.49 1.42 -0.07
CA SER A 263 9.74 2.24 1.12
C SER A 263 8.77 1.91 2.26
N VAL A 264 7.46 1.83 1.98
CA VAL A 264 6.46 1.49 2.99
C VAL A 264 6.65 0.05 3.50
N THR A 265 6.92 -0.91 2.61
CA THR A 265 7.18 -2.31 3.00
C THR A 265 8.41 -2.41 3.90
N SER A 266 9.50 -1.73 3.55
CA SER A 266 10.73 -1.68 4.35
C SER A 266 10.48 -1.09 5.74
N ALA A 267 9.73 0.01 5.81
CA ALA A 267 9.38 0.65 7.09
C ALA A 267 8.57 -0.29 7.99
N TYR A 268 7.51 -0.91 7.46
CA TYR A 268 6.69 -1.86 8.23
C TYR A 268 7.45 -3.15 8.57
N ARG A 269 8.35 -3.62 7.71
CA ARG A 269 9.22 -4.77 8.04
C ARG A 269 10.10 -4.45 9.24
N ARG A 270 10.75 -3.28 9.25
CA ARG A 270 11.59 -2.85 10.38
C ARG A 270 10.77 -2.64 11.66
N ALA A 271 9.56 -2.06 11.56
CA ALA A 271 8.66 -1.93 12.69
C ALA A 271 8.27 -3.28 13.29
N LEU A 272 7.85 -4.23 12.43
CA LEU A 272 7.44 -5.57 12.85
C LEU A 272 8.63 -6.37 13.42
N ASP A 273 9.81 -6.30 12.81
CA ASP A 273 11.00 -6.96 13.30
C ASP A 273 11.48 -6.38 14.64
N ALA A 274 11.33 -5.07 14.85
CA ALA A 274 11.63 -4.44 16.14
C ALA A 274 10.69 -4.96 17.24
N TYR A 275 9.39 -5.05 16.96
CA TYR A 275 8.40 -5.62 17.89
C TYR A 275 8.69 -7.10 18.18
N LEU A 276 8.97 -7.90 17.15
CA LEU A 276 9.19 -9.35 17.29
C LEU A 276 10.47 -9.73 18.04
N LYS A 277 11.41 -8.79 18.25
CA LYS A 277 12.59 -9.03 19.12
C LYS A 277 12.20 -9.25 20.58
N ASP A 278 11.17 -8.54 21.06
CA ASP A 278 10.62 -8.68 22.39
C ASP A 278 9.12 -8.38 22.40
N PRO A 279 8.27 -9.33 21.95
CA PRO A 279 6.84 -9.11 21.76
C PRO A 279 6.05 -9.04 23.09
N TYR A 280 6.71 -9.23 24.24
CA TYR A 280 6.13 -9.08 25.57
C TYR A 280 6.52 -7.77 26.26
N ASN A 281 7.24 -6.90 25.57
CA ASN A 281 7.61 -5.59 26.06
C ASN A 281 6.40 -4.63 26.07
N GLU A 282 5.85 -4.39 27.26
CA GLU A 282 4.71 -3.45 27.42
C GLU A 282 5.09 -1.98 27.10
N ASN A 283 6.38 -1.66 27.00
CA ASN A 283 6.89 -0.35 26.65
C ASN A 283 7.51 -0.35 25.23
N PHE A 284 6.91 -1.08 24.29
CA PHE A 284 7.40 -1.05 22.92
C PHE A 284 7.40 0.38 22.38
N THR A 285 8.50 0.77 21.80
CA THR A 285 8.64 2.05 21.10
C THR A 285 9.10 1.79 19.68
N LEU A 286 8.39 2.40 18.73
CA LEU A 286 8.77 2.33 17.33
C LEU A 286 10.14 3.00 17.12
N PRO A 287 11.06 2.41 16.33
CA PRO A 287 12.29 3.09 15.94
C PRO A 287 12.00 4.39 15.17
N ASP A 288 12.66 5.49 15.55
CA ASP A 288 12.42 6.84 15.00
C ASP A 288 12.56 6.87 13.47
N ASP A 289 13.52 6.12 12.92
CA ASP A 289 13.80 6.05 11.49
C ASP A 289 12.68 5.40 10.66
N VAL A 290 11.76 4.67 11.28
CA VAL A 290 10.59 4.09 10.60
C VAL A 290 9.61 5.17 10.17
N ILE A 291 9.34 6.11 11.05
CA ILE A 291 8.44 7.24 10.77
C ILE A 291 9.04 8.12 9.67
N ASP A 292 10.31 8.46 9.81
CA ASP A 292 11.05 9.22 8.79
C ASP A 292 10.98 8.54 7.40
N GLU A 293 11.07 7.19 7.37
CA GLU A 293 10.96 6.46 6.11
C GLU A 293 9.58 6.58 5.47
N LEU A 294 8.50 6.54 6.26
CA LEU A 294 7.14 6.71 5.76
C LEU A 294 6.91 8.12 5.20
N ASP A 295 7.49 9.15 5.83
CA ASP A 295 7.41 10.54 5.35
C ASP A 295 8.17 10.80 4.05
N ARG A 296 9.10 9.93 3.68
CA ARG A 296 9.81 10.01 2.39
C ARG A 296 8.97 9.58 1.19
N THR A 297 7.76 9.08 1.42
CA THR A 297 6.80 8.75 0.35
C THR A 297 5.77 9.86 0.18
N SER A 298 5.09 9.89 -0.97
CA SER A 298 3.97 10.83 -1.16
C SER A 298 2.71 10.31 -0.50
N HIS A 299 2.22 11.01 0.51
CA HIS A 299 1.07 10.65 1.31
C HIS A 299 0.21 11.87 1.68
N ARG A 300 -1.02 11.66 2.17
CA ARG A 300 -1.80 12.65 2.90
C ARG A 300 -1.43 12.60 4.38
N HIS A 301 -1.91 13.55 5.18
CA HIS A 301 -1.72 13.46 6.62
C HIS A 301 -2.12 12.06 7.12
N TYR A 302 -1.35 11.52 8.02
CA TYR A 302 -1.59 10.21 8.59
C TYR A 302 -2.60 10.26 9.72
N SER A 303 -3.36 9.19 9.88
CA SER A 303 -4.28 8.98 11.01
C SER A 303 -4.27 7.50 11.42
N PRO A 304 -4.66 7.20 12.67
CA PRO A 304 -4.83 5.82 13.11
C PRO A 304 -6.08 5.14 12.53
N GLY A 305 -6.84 5.80 11.66
CA GLY A 305 -8.13 5.30 11.20
C GLY A 305 -9.13 5.14 12.36
N PHE A 306 -9.85 4.03 12.36
CA PHE A 306 -10.87 3.74 13.39
C PHE A 306 -10.35 2.91 14.56
N TYR A 307 -9.07 2.54 14.59
CA TYR A 307 -8.53 1.62 15.59
C TYR A 307 -8.70 2.10 17.03
N PHE A 308 -8.70 3.41 17.28
CA PHE A 308 -8.98 4.01 18.59
C PHE A 308 -10.37 4.65 18.69
N GLY A 309 -11.29 4.32 17.78
CA GLY A 309 -12.66 4.82 17.77
C GLY A 309 -12.91 5.89 16.69
N LYS A 310 -14.19 6.28 16.59
CA LYS A 310 -14.66 7.17 15.50
C LYS A 310 -14.12 8.60 15.59
N GLU A 311 -13.83 9.08 16.79
CA GLU A 311 -13.39 10.45 17.00
C GLU A 311 -11.99 10.73 16.43
N GLN A 312 -11.13 9.73 16.44
CA GLN A 312 -9.77 9.83 15.89
C GLN A 312 -9.69 9.55 14.38
N ALA A 313 -10.75 9.00 13.81
CA ALA A 313 -10.86 8.77 12.37
C ALA A 313 -11.22 10.04 11.58
N LEU A 314 -11.30 11.21 12.26
CA LEU A 314 -11.76 12.45 11.68
C LEU A 314 -10.90 12.92 10.50
N GLN A 315 -11.60 13.52 9.57
CA GLN A 315 -11.04 14.12 8.37
C GLN A 315 -10.27 15.40 8.73
N THR A 316 -9.13 15.59 8.13
CA THR A 316 -8.48 16.90 8.15
C THR A 316 -8.95 17.76 6.99
N PRO A 317 -9.06 19.08 7.22
CA PRO A 317 -9.39 20.03 6.17
C PRO A 317 -8.34 20.18 5.06
N SER A 318 -7.22 19.47 5.11
CA SER A 318 -6.13 19.60 4.15
C SER A 318 -6.23 18.56 3.00
N HIS A 319 -6.07 19.06 1.76
CA HIS A 319 -5.96 18.24 0.55
C HIS A 319 -4.53 18.03 0.09
N THR A 320 -3.61 18.72 0.72
CA THR A 320 -2.21 18.71 0.32
C THR A 320 -1.61 17.32 0.53
N TYR A 321 -0.96 16.84 -0.51
CA TYR A 321 -0.06 15.72 -0.39
C TYR A 321 1.26 16.22 0.16
N VAL A 322 1.73 15.60 1.23
CA VAL A 322 3.10 15.73 1.69
C VAL A 322 4.01 15.07 0.65
N ARG A 323 4.94 15.84 0.09
CA ARG A 323 5.89 15.40 -0.95
C ARG A 323 7.23 16.08 -0.73
N ASN A 324 7.91 15.66 0.30
CA ASN A 324 9.18 16.27 0.73
C ASN A 324 10.40 15.61 0.07
N TRP A 325 10.20 14.51 -0.65
CA TRP A 325 11.24 13.73 -1.29
C TRP A 325 10.90 13.39 -2.73
N ASP A 326 11.93 13.35 -3.57
CA ASP A 326 11.85 12.93 -4.96
C ASP A 326 12.55 11.58 -5.14
N PHE A 327 11.89 10.65 -5.83
CA PHE A 327 12.49 9.42 -6.30
C PHE A 327 13.31 9.72 -7.55
N ILE A 328 14.64 9.48 -7.49
CA ILE A 328 15.57 9.93 -8.55
C ILE A 328 16.18 8.78 -9.35
N GLY A 329 16.20 7.54 -8.85
CA GLY A 329 16.77 6.45 -9.62
C GLY A 329 16.82 5.10 -8.90
N THR A 330 17.31 4.10 -9.62
CA THR A 330 17.58 2.75 -9.11
C THR A 330 19.02 2.37 -9.38
N VAL A 331 19.62 1.58 -8.50
CA VAL A 331 20.93 0.97 -8.72
C VAL A 331 20.74 -0.34 -9.46
N ASP A 332 21.38 -0.46 -10.61
CA ASP A 332 21.39 -1.69 -11.43
C ASP A 332 22.52 -2.62 -11.00
N ALA A 333 23.72 -2.07 -10.71
CA ALA A 333 24.89 -2.80 -10.25
C ALA A 333 25.83 -1.88 -9.46
N TRP A 334 26.68 -2.47 -8.65
CA TRP A 334 27.79 -1.79 -7.99
C TRP A 334 29.08 -2.61 -8.17
N GLU A 335 30.14 -1.97 -8.65
CA GLU A 335 31.43 -2.61 -8.85
C GLU A 335 32.59 -1.63 -8.54
N ASN A 336 33.54 -2.07 -7.74
CA ASN A 336 34.79 -1.34 -7.47
C ASN A 336 34.62 0.16 -7.08
N GLY A 337 33.60 0.45 -6.24
CA GLY A 337 33.36 1.83 -5.79
C GLY A 337 32.54 2.69 -6.75
N VAL A 338 31.92 2.08 -7.77
CA VAL A 338 31.07 2.76 -8.75
C VAL A 338 29.71 2.08 -8.82
N ALA A 339 28.65 2.87 -8.69
CA ALA A 339 27.28 2.44 -8.88
C ALA A 339 26.81 2.76 -10.30
N SER A 340 26.29 1.74 -11.00
CA SER A 340 25.59 1.88 -12.28
C SER A 340 24.09 2.04 -11.98
N CYS A 341 23.48 3.08 -12.52
CA CYS A 341 22.14 3.51 -12.13
C CYS A 341 21.24 3.80 -13.33
N THR A 342 19.93 3.66 -13.12
CA THR A 342 18.88 4.10 -14.05
C THR A 342 18.12 5.28 -13.46
N GLN A 343 18.05 6.38 -14.22
CA GLN A 343 17.37 7.61 -13.82
C GLN A 343 15.84 7.41 -13.75
N ARG A 344 15.22 7.99 -12.72
CA ARG A 344 13.77 8.10 -12.56
C ARG A 344 13.33 9.54 -12.21
N GLY A 345 14.25 10.36 -11.74
CA GLY A 345 14.08 11.77 -11.45
C GLY A 345 15.40 12.51 -11.65
N ARG A 346 15.32 13.82 -11.88
CA ARG A 346 16.51 14.66 -12.10
C ARG A 346 17.18 15.01 -10.77
N PHE A 347 18.50 14.87 -10.67
CA PHE A 347 19.32 15.47 -9.62
C PHE A 347 20.58 16.12 -10.24
N LEU A 348 21.27 16.93 -9.47
CA LEU A 348 22.44 17.68 -9.89
C LEU A 348 23.69 17.15 -9.20
N LEU A 349 24.83 17.32 -9.84
CA LEU A 349 26.13 17.09 -9.24
C LEU A 349 26.27 17.94 -7.97
N GLY A 350 26.73 17.32 -6.88
CA GLY A 350 26.85 17.95 -5.56
C GLY A 350 25.59 17.86 -4.69
N ASP A 351 24.48 17.34 -5.21
CA ASP A 351 23.31 17.02 -4.36
C ASP A 351 23.64 15.84 -3.45
N THR A 352 23.25 15.95 -2.19
CA THR A 352 23.24 14.78 -1.28
C THR A 352 21.97 13.97 -1.53
N ILE A 353 22.15 12.72 -1.90
CA ILE A 353 21.09 11.75 -2.18
C ILE A 353 21.13 10.62 -1.15
N GLU A 354 20.07 9.88 -1.01
CA GLU A 354 20.02 8.68 -0.18
C GLU A 354 19.83 7.43 -1.05
N ALA A 355 20.54 6.38 -0.69
CA ALA A 355 20.39 5.03 -1.24
C ALA A 355 19.69 4.16 -0.21
N LEU A 356 18.41 3.84 -0.40
CA LEU A 356 17.65 2.86 0.40
C LEU A 356 17.86 1.48 -0.20
N GLN A 357 18.51 0.59 0.54
CA GLN A 357 18.79 -0.79 0.13
C GLN A 357 17.64 -1.75 0.48
N PRO A 358 17.55 -2.92 -0.20
CA PRO A 358 16.55 -3.95 0.10
C PRO A 358 16.53 -4.45 1.54
N ASP A 359 17.65 -4.42 2.25
CA ASP A 359 17.75 -4.77 3.67
C ASP A 359 17.31 -3.65 4.63
N GLY A 360 16.83 -2.52 4.10
CA GLY A 360 16.41 -1.35 4.88
C GLY A 360 17.54 -0.40 5.25
N THR A 361 18.79 -0.70 4.90
CA THR A 361 19.94 0.19 5.13
C THR A 361 19.83 1.44 4.26
N VAL A 362 20.02 2.61 4.87
CA VAL A 362 20.06 3.90 4.16
C VAL A 362 21.49 4.43 4.15
N ILE A 363 22.01 4.71 2.94
CA ILE A 363 23.37 5.22 2.75
C ILE A 363 23.28 6.62 2.10
N PRO A 364 23.78 7.68 2.77
CA PRO A 364 23.90 9.00 2.14
C PRO A 364 25.05 9.01 1.13
N ILE A 365 24.83 9.61 -0.03
CA ILE A 365 25.81 9.72 -1.11
C ILE A 365 25.82 11.16 -1.61
N THR A 366 27.00 11.79 -1.71
CA THR A 366 27.22 13.04 -2.42
C THR A 366 28.19 12.78 -3.55
N PRO A 367 27.70 12.54 -4.78
CA PRO A 367 28.57 12.16 -5.90
C PRO A 367 29.55 13.29 -6.25
N GLU A 368 30.85 12.97 -6.36
CA GLU A 368 31.88 13.89 -6.83
C GLU A 368 31.87 14.03 -8.36
N TRP A 369 31.27 13.10 -9.05
CA TRP A 369 31.07 13.12 -10.49
C TRP A 369 29.85 12.27 -10.88
N ILE A 370 29.25 12.62 -12.03
CA ILE A 370 28.22 11.83 -12.70
C ILE A 370 28.73 11.58 -14.13
N LYS A 371 28.70 10.35 -14.61
CA LYS A 371 29.02 10.03 -16.01
C LYS A 371 27.82 9.42 -16.70
N ASN A 372 27.56 9.87 -17.93
CA ASN A 372 26.52 9.30 -18.79
C ASN A 372 26.94 7.94 -19.36
N GLU A 373 26.09 7.32 -20.18
CA GLU A 373 26.35 6.02 -20.81
C GLU A 373 27.58 6.02 -21.74
N ALA A 374 27.92 7.18 -22.31
CA ALA A 374 29.12 7.35 -23.12
C ALA A 374 30.42 7.55 -22.29
N GLY A 375 30.31 7.59 -20.96
CA GLY A 375 31.42 7.81 -20.04
C GLY A 375 31.81 9.30 -19.90
N GLU A 376 31.02 10.21 -20.46
CA GLU A 376 31.24 11.65 -20.37
C GLU A 376 30.73 12.19 -19.04
N GLN A 377 31.48 13.10 -18.42
CA GLN A 377 31.06 13.76 -17.19
C GLN A 377 29.92 14.76 -17.47
N VAL A 378 28.89 14.73 -16.65
CA VAL A 378 27.72 15.60 -16.76
C VAL A 378 27.38 16.20 -15.40
N ASP A 379 26.70 17.35 -15.39
CA ASP A 379 26.34 18.08 -14.16
C ASP A 379 24.94 17.70 -13.65
N ALA A 380 24.21 16.88 -14.40
CA ALA A 380 22.83 16.48 -14.06
C ALA A 380 22.41 15.18 -14.75
N THR A 381 21.30 14.60 -14.30
CA THR A 381 20.62 13.46 -14.94
C THR A 381 19.29 13.90 -15.57
N PRO A 382 19.30 14.62 -16.73
CA PRO A 382 18.12 15.33 -17.24
C PRO A 382 17.09 14.45 -17.97
N HIS A 383 17.48 13.26 -18.45
CA HIS A 383 16.65 12.47 -19.36
C HIS A 383 16.01 11.27 -18.64
N PRO A 384 14.69 11.05 -18.82
CA PRO A 384 14.03 9.87 -18.29
C PRO A 384 14.73 8.57 -18.74
N MET A 385 14.91 7.63 -17.81
CA MET A 385 15.56 6.33 -18.04
C MET A 385 17.04 6.40 -18.47
N MET A 386 17.69 7.57 -18.36
CA MET A 386 19.12 7.73 -18.62
C MET A 386 19.92 6.73 -17.77
N LYS A 387 20.84 6.02 -18.40
CA LYS A 387 21.85 5.25 -17.69
C LYS A 387 23.01 6.17 -17.30
N TYR A 388 23.45 6.03 -16.05
CA TYR A 388 24.55 6.83 -15.52
C TYR A 388 25.32 6.08 -14.46
N THR A 389 26.52 6.56 -14.16
CA THR A 389 27.34 6.03 -13.07
C THR A 389 27.72 7.14 -12.10
N ILE A 390 27.84 6.78 -10.82
CA ILE A 390 28.29 7.66 -9.73
C ILE A 390 29.30 6.94 -8.84
N PRO A 391 30.24 7.64 -8.20
CA PRO A 391 31.11 7.05 -7.19
C PRO A 391 30.30 6.77 -5.92
N CYS A 392 30.50 5.59 -5.35
CA CYS A 392 29.95 5.21 -4.06
C CYS A 392 30.89 4.22 -3.38
N ALA A 393 31.55 4.65 -2.32
CA ALA A 393 32.53 3.81 -1.61
C ALA A 393 31.85 2.59 -0.91
N ALA A 394 30.64 2.78 -0.42
CA ALA A 394 29.86 1.71 0.20
C ALA A 394 29.25 0.78 -0.87
N PRO A 395 29.31 -0.55 -0.69
CA PRO A 395 28.64 -1.48 -1.60
C PRO A 395 27.14 -1.25 -1.65
N LEU A 396 26.58 -1.20 -2.85
CA LEU A 396 25.14 -1.11 -3.07
C LEU A 396 24.59 -2.38 -3.70
N MET A 397 23.49 -2.87 -3.17
CA MET A 397 22.78 -4.02 -3.73
C MET A 397 22.00 -3.62 -4.98
N PRO A 398 21.84 -4.54 -5.97
CA PRO A 398 20.84 -4.35 -7.02
C PRO A 398 19.45 -4.07 -6.43
N TYR A 399 18.62 -3.33 -7.14
CA TYR A 399 17.31 -2.86 -6.68
C TYR A 399 17.36 -1.81 -5.55
N THR A 400 18.51 -1.26 -5.18
CA THR A 400 18.60 -0.11 -4.27
C THR A 400 17.90 1.10 -4.90
N LEU A 401 17.09 1.81 -4.10
CA LEU A 401 16.37 3.01 -4.51
C LEU A 401 17.18 4.26 -4.19
N LEU A 402 17.29 5.16 -5.16
CA LEU A 402 17.94 6.46 -4.97
C LEU A 402 16.88 7.55 -4.87
N ARG A 403 17.01 8.41 -3.86
CA ARG A 403 16.08 9.51 -3.58
C ARG A 403 16.81 10.76 -3.08
N ALA A 404 16.18 11.91 -3.19
CA ALA A 404 16.71 13.17 -2.70
C ALA A 404 15.62 14.01 -2.04
N PRO A 405 15.95 14.88 -1.05
CA PRO A 405 15.03 15.89 -0.57
C PRO A 405 14.54 16.77 -1.73
N LYS A 406 13.23 17.00 -1.78
CA LYS A 406 12.64 17.87 -2.80
C LYS A 406 13.15 19.29 -2.64
N LYS A 407 13.64 19.89 -3.70
CA LYS A 407 14.01 21.30 -3.72
C LYS A 407 12.77 22.15 -3.97
N PRO A 408 12.53 23.21 -3.18
CA PRO A 408 11.41 24.10 -3.44
C PRO A 408 11.55 24.71 -4.85
N ALA A 409 10.44 24.82 -5.57
CA ALA A 409 10.43 25.50 -6.85
C ALA A 409 10.77 27.00 -6.67
N PRO A 410 11.42 27.66 -7.64
CA PRO A 410 11.70 29.08 -7.53
C PRO A 410 10.41 29.87 -7.31
N GLY A 411 10.28 30.51 -6.12
CA GLY A 411 9.09 31.28 -5.71
C GLY A 411 8.04 30.46 -4.93
N GLU A 412 8.24 29.21 -4.68
CA GLU A 412 7.41 28.39 -3.78
C GLU A 412 7.78 28.75 -2.34
N ILE A 413 6.85 29.37 -1.61
CA ILE A 413 6.98 29.59 -0.16
C ILE A 413 6.72 28.23 0.47
N ALA A 414 7.65 27.77 1.33
CA ALA A 414 7.44 26.56 2.12
C ALA A 414 6.08 26.66 2.83
N ASP A 415 5.26 25.62 2.71
CA ASP A 415 3.98 25.55 3.39
C ASP A 415 4.25 25.57 4.90
N PRO A 416 3.82 26.62 5.64
CA PRO A 416 4.05 26.68 7.08
C PRO A 416 3.29 25.57 7.84
N ASP A 417 2.29 24.94 7.22
CA ASP A 417 1.52 23.81 7.76
C ASP A 417 2.09 22.44 7.33
N ALA A 418 3.23 22.42 6.62
CA ALA A 418 4.00 21.21 6.32
C ALA A 418 4.71 20.65 7.57
N ASP A 419 4.17 20.92 8.76
CA ASP A 419 4.70 20.36 9.99
C ASP A 419 4.43 18.86 10.01
N THR A 420 5.51 18.09 10.01
CA THR A 420 5.60 16.64 9.95
C THR A 420 5.14 15.95 11.23
N THR A 421 4.19 16.52 11.96
CA THR A 421 3.67 15.90 13.18
C THR A 421 2.74 14.75 12.81
N ILE A 422 3.33 13.57 12.72
CA ILE A 422 2.59 12.32 12.76
C ILE A 422 1.85 12.26 14.10
N CYS A 423 0.52 12.39 14.02
CA CYS A 423 -0.41 12.14 15.12
C CYS A 423 0.08 12.57 16.53
N ALA A 424 -0.09 13.83 16.89
CA ALA A 424 -0.04 14.28 18.29
C ALA A 424 -1.10 13.59 19.21
N GLY A 425 -1.83 12.60 18.72
CA GLY A 425 -2.85 11.81 19.42
C GLY A 425 -2.47 10.36 19.69
N CYS A 426 -1.25 9.93 19.33
CA CYS A 426 -0.78 8.56 19.57
C CYS A 426 0.26 8.47 20.70
N GLN A 427 0.29 9.46 21.61
CA GLN A 427 1.06 9.38 22.87
C GLN A 427 0.18 8.84 23.97
#